data_821b0d6ddb2d17cd75ed1c3850da7207
#
_entry.id   821b0d6ddb2d17cd75ed1c3850da7207
#
_cell.length_a   1.000
_cell.length_b   1.000
_cell.length_c   1.000
_cell.angle_alpha   90.00
_cell.angle_beta   90.00
_cell.angle_gamma   90.00
#
_symmetry.space_group_name_H-M   'P 1'
#
loop_
_entity.id
_entity.type
_entity.pdbx_description
1 polymer ?
#
loop_
_entity_poly.entity_id
_entity_poly.type
_entity_poly.pdbx_seq_one_letter_code
_entity_poly.pdbx_strand_id
1 'polypeptide(L)' 'MVRVIVGTTTQRQEKNYPANTTVRTILEDNAIDYSVSQIMMDGANLQADQMDMTLAQLNKPEKCMLIAVVKAANA' A
#
# COMPACT_ATOMS: atom_id res chain seq x y z
N MET A 1 -11.65 -7.97 9.32
CA MET A 1 -10.36 -7.64 8.73
C MET A 1 -10.53 -6.95 7.38
N VAL A 2 -9.55 -6.17 6.99
CA VAL A 2 -9.60 -5.48 5.72
C VAL A 2 -8.91 -6.34 4.66
N ARG A 3 -9.55 -6.50 3.51
CA ARG A 3 -8.96 -7.22 2.40
C ARG A 3 -8.06 -6.25 1.62
N VAL A 4 -6.78 -6.58 1.51
CA VAL A 4 -5.82 -5.71 0.86
C VAL A 4 -5.22 -6.45 -0.33
N ILE A 5 -5.34 -5.84 -1.51
CA ILE A 5 -4.66 -6.32 -2.69
C ILE A 5 -3.38 -5.51 -2.79
N VAL A 6 -2.24 -6.17 -2.58
CA VAL A 6 -0.96 -5.49 -2.45
C VAL A 6 0.05 -6.10 -3.41
N GLY A 7 0.83 -5.26 -4.04
CA GLY A 7 1.85 -5.75 -4.96
C GLY A 7 2.36 -4.67 -5.88
N THR A 8 2.85 -5.11 -7.02
CA THR A 8 3.36 -4.21 -8.05
C THR A 8 2.39 -4.20 -9.22
N THR A 9 2.76 -3.52 -10.30
CA THR A 9 1.92 -3.47 -11.49
C THR A 9 1.79 -4.83 -12.18
N THR A 10 2.74 -5.73 -11.93
CA THR A 10 2.75 -7.03 -12.61
C THR A 10 2.41 -8.19 -11.69
N GLN A 11 2.57 -8.04 -10.38
CA GLN A 11 2.32 -9.13 -9.45
C GLN A 11 1.56 -8.59 -8.25
N ARG A 12 0.45 -9.23 -7.92
CA ARG A 12 -0.40 -8.80 -6.81
C ARG A 12 -0.83 -10.00 -6.00
N GLN A 13 -1.02 -9.76 -4.72
CA GLN A 13 -1.51 -10.78 -3.81
C GLN A 13 -2.62 -10.19 -2.97
N GLU A 14 -3.55 -11.01 -2.54
CA GLU A 14 -4.63 -10.58 -1.68
C GLU A 14 -4.35 -11.11 -0.27
N LYS A 15 -4.32 -10.21 0.70
CA LYS A 15 -4.10 -10.55 2.09
C LYS A 15 -5.07 -9.80 2.96
N ASN A 16 -5.32 -10.31 4.16
CA ASN A 16 -6.21 -9.65 5.10
C ASN A 16 -5.39 -9.06 6.25
N TYR A 17 -5.74 -7.85 6.64
CA TYR A 17 -5.06 -7.16 7.74
C TYR A 17 -6.09 -6.51 8.66
N PRO A 18 -5.79 -6.41 9.96
CA PRO A 18 -6.64 -5.63 10.84
C PRO A 18 -6.70 -4.18 10.41
N ALA A 19 -7.83 -3.54 10.68
CA ALA A 19 -8.02 -2.14 10.26
C ALA A 19 -7.03 -1.19 10.92
N ASN A 20 -6.42 -1.58 12.04
CA ASN A 20 -5.43 -0.74 12.72
C ASN A 20 -4.00 -0.99 12.21
N THR A 21 -3.84 -1.71 11.11
CA THR A 21 -2.53 -1.92 10.50
C THR A 21 -2.16 -0.70 9.66
N THR A 22 -0.93 -0.25 9.79
CA THR A 22 -0.48 0.89 8.99
C THR A 22 -0.09 0.45 7.59
N VAL A 23 -0.13 1.39 6.65
CA VAL A 23 0.29 1.12 5.28
C VAL A 23 1.74 0.66 5.24
N ARG A 24 2.61 1.33 6.01
CA ARG A 24 4.04 0.95 6.07
C ARG A 24 4.21 -0.51 6.45
N THR A 25 3.48 -0.96 7.46
CA THR A 25 3.58 -2.35 7.90
C THR A 25 3.16 -3.32 6.79
N ILE A 26 2.10 -2.98 6.07
CA ILE A 26 1.64 -3.84 4.98
C ILE A 26 2.70 -3.92 3.88
N LEU A 27 3.31 -2.79 3.53
CA LEU A 27 4.32 -2.78 2.48
C LEU A 27 5.56 -3.57 2.91
N GLU A 28 5.97 -3.42 4.16
CA GLU A 28 7.13 -4.15 4.67
C GLU A 28 6.86 -5.64 4.75
N ASP A 29 5.63 -6.01 5.12
CA ASP A 29 5.25 -7.42 5.20
C ASP A 29 5.31 -8.09 3.83
N ASN A 30 5.16 -7.33 2.77
CA ASN A 30 5.18 -7.85 1.41
C ASN A 30 6.48 -7.56 0.67
N ALA A 31 7.50 -7.14 1.39
CA ALA A 31 8.84 -6.87 0.85
C ALA A 31 8.82 -5.82 -0.26
N ILE A 32 7.96 -4.81 -0.13
CA ILE A 32 7.88 -3.74 -1.10
C ILE A 32 8.76 -2.58 -0.64
N ASP A 33 9.69 -2.17 -1.49
CA ASP A 33 10.58 -1.06 -1.19
C ASP A 33 9.92 0.24 -1.60
N TYR A 34 9.25 0.87 -0.64
CA TYR A 34 8.52 2.11 -0.92
C TYR A 34 9.44 3.33 -1.02
N SER A 35 10.72 3.17 -0.78
CA SER A 35 11.66 4.28 -0.96
C SER A 35 11.96 4.52 -2.43
N VAL A 36 11.77 3.52 -3.28
CA VAL A 36 12.03 3.64 -4.71
C VAL A 36 10.77 3.51 -5.54
N SER A 37 9.62 3.45 -4.89
CA SER A 37 8.35 3.25 -5.59
C SER A 37 7.36 4.33 -5.22
N GLN A 38 6.49 4.65 -6.16
CA GLN A 38 5.32 5.47 -5.89
C GLN A 38 4.22 4.52 -5.44
N ILE A 39 3.68 4.76 -4.24
CA ILE A 39 2.63 3.89 -3.72
C ILE A 39 1.29 4.50 -4.07
N MET A 40 0.42 3.68 -4.64
CA MET A 40 -0.91 4.11 -5.00
C MET A 40 -1.93 3.30 -4.20
N MET A 41 -2.91 3.97 -3.63
CA MET A 41 -4.00 3.33 -2.92
C MET A 41 -5.28 3.63 -3.67
N ASP A 42 -5.92 2.57 -4.20
CA ASP A 42 -7.16 2.67 -4.94
C ASP A 42 -7.07 3.69 -6.08
N GLY A 43 -5.92 3.74 -6.73
CA GLY A 43 -5.71 4.61 -7.88
C GLY A 43 -5.24 6.01 -7.57
N ALA A 44 -5.06 6.34 -6.30
CA ALA A 44 -4.60 7.66 -5.90
C ALA A 44 -3.20 7.58 -5.29
N ASN A 45 -2.38 8.59 -5.54
CA ASN A 45 -1.04 8.62 -4.98
C ASN A 45 -1.11 8.75 -3.47
N LEU A 46 -0.33 7.92 -2.77
CA LEU A 46 -0.25 7.98 -1.33
C LEU A 46 0.88 8.91 -0.94
N GLN A 47 0.59 9.82 -0.02
CA GLN A 47 1.59 10.77 0.44
C GLN A 47 2.48 10.13 1.50
N ALA A 48 3.67 10.69 1.68
CA ALA A 48 4.63 10.12 2.63
C ALA A 48 4.07 10.06 4.05
N ASP A 49 3.32 11.08 4.46
CA ASP A 49 2.77 11.12 5.81
C ASP A 49 1.60 10.13 5.98
N GLN A 50 1.03 9.64 4.90
CA GLN A 50 -0.04 8.66 4.98
C GLN A 50 0.49 7.25 5.20
N MET A 51 1.79 7.04 5.04
CA MET A 51 2.38 5.71 5.22
C MET A 51 2.25 5.21 6.66
N ASP A 52 2.18 6.11 7.62
CA ASP A 52 2.04 5.73 9.03
C ASP A 52 0.59 5.75 9.48
N MET A 53 -0.34 5.97 8.56
CA MET A 53 -1.77 5.93 8.89
C MET A 53 -2.28 4.50 8.77
N THR A 54 -3.28 4.18 9.58
CA THR A 54 -3.91 2.87 9.52
C THR A 54 -4.95 2.84 8.42
N LEU A 55 -5.38 1.63 8.06
CA LEU A 55 -6.43 1.48 7.07
C LEU A 55 -7.72 2.18 7.53
N ALA A 56 -8.01 2.10 8.82
CA ALA A 56 -9.20 2.77 9.36
C ALA A 56 -9.08 4.29 9.23
N GLN A 57 -7.90 4.84 9.49
CA GLN A 57 -7.68 6.27 9.37
C GLN A 57 -7.79 6.75 7.93
N LEU A 58 -7.52 5.86 6.97
CA LEU A 58 -7.62 6.17 5.56
C LEU A 58 -8.99 5.85 4.99
N ASN A 59 -9.96 5.51 5.86
CA ASN A 59 -11.33 5.18 5.46
C ASN A 59 -11.39 3.96 4.54
N LYS A 60 -10.60 2.94 4.86
CA LYS A 60 -10.61 1.68 4.11
C LYS A 60 -10.99 0.54 5.05
N PRO A 61 -12.26 0.49 5.50
CA PRO A 61 -12.65 -0.51 6.51
C PRO A 61 -12.90 -1.91 5.94
N GLU A 62 -13.09 -2.05 4.64
CA GLU A 62 -13.43 -3.33 4.02
C GLU A 62 -12.37 -3.84 3.09
N LYS A 63 -11.94 -3.04 2.13
CA LYS A 63 -10.92 -3.46 1.20
C LYS A 63 -10.17 -2.25 0.63
N CYS A 64 -8.97 -2.47 0.17
CA CYS A 64 -8.23 -1.46 -0.55
C CYS A 64 -7.19 -2.14 -1.43
N MET A 65 -6.64 -1.37 -2.36
CA MET A 65 -5.61 -1.85 -3.27
C MET A 65 -4.37 -0.98 -3.08
N LEU A 66 -3.24 -1.61 -2.76
CA LEU A 66 -1.97 -0.92 -2.60
C LEU A 66 -1.02 -1.42 -3.68
N ILE A 67 -0.69 -0.56 -4.60
CA ILE A 67 0.16 -0.92 -5.74
C ILE A 67 1.42 -0.07 -5.72
N ALA A 68 2.55 -0.72 -5.82
CA ALA A 68 3.85 -0.05 -5.92
C ALA A 68 4.21 0.09 -7.39
N VAL A 69 4.37 1.32 -7.83
CA VAL A 69 4.82 1.62 -9.19
C VAL A 69 6.26 2.10 -9.08
N VAL A 70 7.18 1.38 -9.67
CA VAL A 70 8.59 1.73 -9.57
C VAL A 70 8.81 3.06 -10.28
N LYS A 71 9.42 4.02 -9.59
CA LYS A 71 9.72 5.29 -10.19
C LYS A 71 10.81 5.12 -11.22
N ALA A 72 10.62 5.74 -12.36
CA ALA A 72 11.62 5.69 -13.38
C ALA A 72 12.88 6.32 -12.86
N ALA A 73 13.92 5.62 -13.00
CA ALA A 73 15.11 6.14 -12.59
C ALA A 73 15.62 7.06 -13.61
N ASN A 74 15.25 8.13 -13.88
CA ASN A 74 15.58 8.85 -14.82
C ASN A 74 16.56 9.45 -14.84
N ALA A 75 16.95 9.09 -15.14
CA ALA A 75 18.13 9.62 -15.13
C ALA A 75 18.27 10.88 -15.67
#